data_e605883501b0553cb9e68bf528dd086b
#
_entry.id   e605883501b0553cb9e68bf528dd086b
#
_cell.length_a   1.000
_cell.length_b   1.000
_cell.length_c   1.000
_cell.angle_alpha   90.00
_cell.angle_beta   90.00
_cell.angle_gamma   90.00
#
_symmetry.space_group_name_H-M   'P 1'
#
loop_
_entity.id
_entity.type
_entity.pdbx_description
1 polymer ?
#
loop_
_entity_poly.entity_id
_entity_poly.type
_entity_poly.pdbx_seq_one_letter_code
_entity_poly.pdbx_strand_id
1 'polypeptide(L)'
;MAGKRGNMSQNSIVKDRLPHDECGAEEARVLYEDGHWYCYKCETYGHEKGDDYMERTQQAPIKGVINNVLSKGESKAISDRGLSLDTARKYGVTVQANKHIYPYFDKDNCHVANKVRQTNPKNFFTEGDLQSGQLFGQQLFNPKSAKYITLCEGEIDAMSVYELTGSMYPCVSIKTGAGGAVRDCKKNLEYLNSFKNVIICFDNDDAGRKASAKVAELFEPQKAKIVKLEFKDPNEYLNLGKREDFTRAWWSAAPYTPAGIINLRDIGSKLYEEDFCDTCLYPWEGLNDKLYGMRTGELVTFTSGSGMGKSSIIRELMHHILKSTE
;
A
#
# COMPACT_ATOMS: atom_id res chain seq x y z
N MET A 1 20.21 -11.52 17.43
CA MET A 1 18.96 -12.10 17.95
C MET A 1 18.03 -12.32 16.77
N ALA A 2 17.68 -13.58 16.49
CA ALA A 2 17.03 -13.99 15.27
C ALA A 2 15.50 -13.79 15.36
N GLY A 3 14.93 -13.00 14.45
CA GLY A 3 13.49 -12.82 14.30
C GLY A 3 12.87 -14.00 13.54
N LYS A 4 11.86 -14.60 14.12
CA LYS A 4 11.09 -15.74 13.57
C LYS A 4 10.44 -15.37 12.24
N ARG A 5 10.82 -16.07 11.17
CA ARG A 5 10.09 -16.12 9.91
C ARG A 5 8.90 -17.06 10.09
N GLY A 6 7.71 -16.59 9.72
CA GLY A 6 6.49 -17.36 9.78
C GLY A 6 6.48 -18.56 8.83
N ASN A 7 5.76 -19.60 9.22
CA ASN A 7 5.58 -20.90 8.59
C ASN A 7 5.29 -20.81 7.08
N MET A 8 6.30 -21.01 6.26
CA MET A 8 6.21 -21.78 5.02
C MET A 8 6.51 -23.22 5.39
N SER A 9 5.78 -24.20 4.81
CA SER A 9 5.95 -25.63 5.05
C SER A 9 7.43 -25.98 5.13
N GLN A 10 7.82 -26.71 6.18
CA GLN A 10 9.18 -27.15 6.45
C GLN A 10 9.60 -28.26 5.48
N ASN A 11 9.70 -27.98 4.18
CA ASN A 11 10.37 -28.86 3.26
C ASN A 11 11.80 -28.37 3.10
N SER A 12 12.78 -29.15 3.53
CA SER A 12 14.18 -28.83 3.35
C SER A 12 14.56 -28.91 1.87
N ILE A 13 15.44 -28.02 1.44
CA ILE A 13 16.01 -28.05 0.08
C ILE A 13 16.94 -29.27 -0.01
N VAL A 14 16.68 -30.14 -0.99
CA VAL A 14 17.51 -31.33 -1.25
C VAL A 14 18.64 -31.01 -2.21
N LYS A 15 18.35 -30.24 -3.27
CA LYS A 15 19.32 -29.75 -4.24
C LYS A 15 18.97 -28.32 -4.66
N ASP A 16 19.97 -27.47 -4.71
CA ASP A 16 19.89 -26.13 -5.26
C ASP A 16 20.77 -26.01 -6.51
N ARG A 17 20.59 -24.91 -7.27
CA ARG A 17 21.38 -24.59 -8.47
C ARG A 17 21.31 -25.66 -9.54
N LEU A 18 20.14 -26.19 -9.82
CA LEU A 18 19.90 -27.12 -10.91
C LEU A 18 19.57 -26.35 -12.20
N PRO A 19 19.91 -26.94 -13.38
CA PRO A 19 19.51 -26.41 -14.67
C PRO A 19 17.99 -26.52 -14.88
N HIS A 20 17.43 -25.62 -15.67
CA HIS A 20 16.04 -25.65 -16.12
C HIS A 20 15.98 -25.45 -17.63
N ASP A 21 15.78 -26.52 -18.37
CA ASP A 21 15.92 -26.56 -19.83
C ASP A 21 14.94 -25.68 -20.57
N GLU A 22 13.71 -25.56 -20.08
CA GLU A 22 12.66 -24.74 -20.71
C GLU A 22 12.99 -23.23 -20.76
N CYS A 23 13.73 -22.71 -19.79
CA CYS A 23 14.12 -21.29 -19.78
C CYS A 23 15.63 -21.06 -19.99
N GLY A 24 16.40 -22.13 -20.21
CA GLY A 24 17.84 -22.06 -20.40
C GLY A 24 18.61 -21.53 -19.19
N ALA A 25 18.13 -21.78 -17.98
CA ALA A 25 18.83 -21.41 -16.76
C ALA A 25 19.76 -22.54 -16.34
N GLU A 26 21.01 -22.22 -16.09
CA GLU A 26 22.01 -23.23 -15.68
C GLU A 26 21.95 -23.52 -14.17
N GLU A 27 21.58 -22.55 -13.34
CA GLU A 27 21.65 -22.62 -11.88
C GLU A 27 20.43 -21.94 -11.18
N ALA A 28 19.21 -22.10 -11.68
CA ALA A 28 18.06 -21.38 -11.11
C ALA A 28 16.94 -22.27 -10.55
N ARG A 29 17.05 -23.60 -10.68
CA ARG A 29 16.04 -24.54 -10.20
C ARG A 29 16.44 -25.12 -8.84
N VAL A 30 15.50 -25.13 -7.90
CA VAL A 30 15.65 -25.72 -6.55
C VAL A 30 14.69 -26.88 -6.41
N LEU A 31 15.19 -28.02 -5.91
CA LEU A 31 14.41 -29.22 -5.63
C LEU A 31 14.24 -29.39 -4.12
N TYR A 32 13.03 -29.75 -3.71
CA TYR A 32 12.63 -29.96 -2.31
C TYR A 32 12.43 -31.45 -1.98
N GLU A 33 12.43 -31.78 -0.69
CA GLU A 33 12.35 -33.20 -0.22
C GLU A 33 11.08 -33.92 -0.66
N ASP A 34 9.98 -33.24 -0.85
CA ASP A 34 8.73 -33.82 -1.36
C ASP A 34 8.73 -34.03 -2.87
N GLY A 35 9.82 -33.66 -3.56
CA GLY A 35 10.02 -33.85 -5.01
C GLY A 35 9.44 -32.70 -5.85
N HIS A 36 8.86 -31.65 -5.25
CA HIS A 36 8.54 -30.47 -6.02
C HIS A 36 9.79 -29.64 -6.30
N TRP A 37 9.76 -28.86 -7.38
CA TRP A 37 10.86 -27.96 -7.74
C TRP A 37 10.33 -26.58 -8.15
N TYR A 38 11.18 -25.57 -7.99
CA TYR A 38 10.90 -24.20 -8.40
C TYR A 38 12.08 -23.60 -9.14
N CYS A 39 11.83 -22.89 -10.25
CA CYS A 39 12.83 -22.13 -11.00
C CYS A 39 12.72 -20.64 -10.73
N TYR A 40 13.75 -20.05 -10.14
CA TYR A 40 13.78 -18.61 -9.79
C TYR A 40 13.98 -17.68 -11.00
N LYS A 41 14.33 -18.20 -12.17
CA LYS A 41 14.53 -17.38 -13.37
C LYS A 41 13.23 -17.14 -14.14
N CYS A 42 12.41 -18.17 -14.31
CA CYS A 42 11.15 -18.08 -15.05
C CYS A 42 9.91 -18.23 -14.18
N GLU A 43 10.10 -18.38 -12.86
CA GLU A 43 9.02 -18.50 -11.86
C GLU A 43 8.08 -19.70 -12.09
N THR A 44 8.54 -20.70 -12.81
CA THR A 44 7.81 -21.95 -13.02
C THR A 44 8.13 -22.98 -11.94
N TYR A 45 7.22 -23.90 -11.74
CA TYR A 45 7.35 -24.98 -10.78
C TYR A 45 6.82 -26.29 -11.37
N GLY A 46 7.25 -27.40 -10.80
CA GLY A 46 6.80 -28.75 -11.22
C GLY A 46 7.17 -29.80 -10.17
N HIS A 47 7.02 -31.06 -10.55
CA HIS A 47 7.34 -32.18 -9.69
C HIS A 47 8.15 -33.24 -10.46
N GLU A 48 9.21 -33.84 -9.87
CA GLU A 48 10.04 -34.82 -10.54
C GLU A 48 9.31 -36.13 -10.95
N LYS A 49 8.16 -36.41 -10.32
CA LYS A 49 7.33 -37.57 -10.65
C LYS A 49 6.36 -37.37 -11.82
N GLY A 50 6.46 -36.22 -12.51
CA GLY A 50 5.60 -35.83 -13.65
C GLY A 50 4.27 -35.19 -13.26
N ASP A 51 3.58 -34.65 -14.27
CA ASP A 51 2.35 -33.86 -14.07
C ASP A 51 1.18 -34.68 -13.47
N ASP A 52 1.16 -36.00 -13.70
CA ASP A 52 0.17 -36.93 -13.11
C ASP A 52 0.20 -36.97 -11.57
N TYR A 53 1.37 -36.70 -10.95
CA TYR A 53 1.48 -36.63 -9.49
C TYR A 53 0.92 -35.31 -8.95
N MET A 54 1.07 -34.25 -9.71
CA MET A 54 0.54 -32.93 -9.37
C MET A 54 -1.01 -32.89 -9.44
N GLU A 55 -1.62 -33.66 -10.34
CA GLU A 55 -3.10 -33.79 -10.36
C GLU A 55 -3.66 -34.51 -9.14
N ARG A 56 -2.85 -35.37 -8.49
CA ARG A 56 -3.28 -36.10 -7.28
C ARG A 56 -2.98 -35.37 -5.97
N THR A 57 -1.97 -34.49 -5.95
CA THR A 57 -1.59 -33.69 -4.77
C THR A 57 -2.07 -32.24 -4.87
N GLN A 58 -2.23 -31.73 -6.06
CA GLN A 58 -3.15 -30.66 -6.37
C GLN A 58 -4.58 -31.26 -6.57
N GLN A 59 -5.11 -31.82 -5.54
CA GLN A 59 -6.43 -31.28 -5.23
C GLN A 59 -6.17 -29.78 -5.07
N ALA A 60 -6.22 -29.05 -6.19
CA ALA A 60 -6.59 -27.63 -6.21
C ALA A 60 -7.59 -27.50 -5.09
N PRO A 61 -7.42 -26.55 -4.13
CA PRO A 61 -8.39 -26.37 -3.06
C PRO A 61 -9.71 -26.53 -3.77
N ILE A 62 -10.41 -27.65 -3.51
CA ILE A 62 -11.54 -28.15 -4.28
C ILE A 62 -12.20 -26.88 -4.73
N LYS A 63 -12.19 -26.57 -6.07
CA LYS A 63 -13.03 -25.47 -6.56
C LYS A 63 -14.36 -25.90 -6.03
N GLY A 64 -14.62 -25.41 -4.81
CA GLY A 64 -15.67 -25.95 -3.99
C GLY A 64 -16.83 -25.78 -4.89
N VAL A 65 -17.50 -26.87 -5.23
CA VAL A 65 -18.61 -26.91 -6.15
C VAL A 65 -19.22 -25.54 -5.98
N ILE A 66 -19.06 -24.67 -7.01
CA ILE A 66 -19.60 -23.32 -6.94
C ILE A 66 -21.06 -23.61 -6.77
N ASN A 67 -21.50 -23.68 -5.52
CA ASN A 67 -22.91 -23.71 -5.22
C ASN A 67 -23.37 -22.38 -5.75
N ASN A 68 -23.90 -22.38 -6.98
CA ASN A 68 -24.48 -21.22 -7.63
C ASN A 68 -25.62 -20.61 -6.83
N VAL A 69 -25.92 -21.17 -5.65
CA VAL A 69 -26.89 -20.66 -4.70
C VAL A 69 -26.14 -19.76 -3.71
N LEU A 70 -26.13 -18.48 -4.03
CA LEU A 70 -25.65 -17.45 -3.09
C LEU A 70 -26.64 -17.38 -1.90
N SER A 71 -26.10 -17.43 -0.70
CA SER A 71 -26.90 -17.29 0.53
C SER A 71 -27.62 -15.94 0.53
N LYS A 72 -28.92 -15.98 0.83
CA LYS A 72 -29.76 -14.78 1.00
C LYS A 72 -30.26 -14.76 2.44
N GLY A 73 -30.36 -13.59 3.02
CA GLY A 73 -30.84 -13.39 4.38
C GLY A 73 -31.59 -12.07 4.50
N GLU A 74 -31.95 -11.72 5.72
CA GLU A 74 -32.51 -10.41 6.04
C GLU A 74 -31.42 -9.46 6.51
N SER A 75 -31.49 -8.19 6.08
CA SER A 75 -30.66 -7.14 6.64
C SER A 75 -31.09 -6.85 8.07
N LYS A 76 -30.14 -6.90 8.98
CA LYS A 76 -30.30 -6.54 10.40
C LYS A 76 -29.17 -5.61 10.83
N ALA A 77 -29.41 -4.85 11.89
CA ALA A 77 -28.35 -4.12 12.53
C ALA A 77 -27.25 -5.08 13.00
N ILE A 78 -25.99 -4.68 12.81
CA ILE A 78 -24.83 -5.45 13.27
C ILE A 78 -24.40 -4.84 14.60
N SER A 79 -25.14 -5.17 15.66
CA SER A 79 -25.05 -4.50 16.96
C SER A 79 -23.70 -4.66 17.65
N ASP A 80 -23.01 -5.82 17.45
CA ASP A 80 -21.65 -6.06 17.95
C ASP A 80 -20.59 -5.20 17.24
N ARG A 81 -20.99 -4.51 16.18
CA ARG A 81 -20.16 -3.57 15.39
C ARG A 81 -20.68 -2.15 15.40
N GLY A 82 -21.74 -1.86 16.15
CA GLY A 82 -22.34 -0.54 16.20
C GLY A 82 -23.00 -0.08 14.89
N LEU A 83 -23.19 -0.98 13.92
CA LEU A 83 -23.72 -0.65 12.60
C LEU A 83 -25.24 -0.72 12.57
N SER A 84 -25.86 0.34 12.04
CA SER A 84 -27.30 0.49 11.94
C SER A 84 -27.92 -0.45 10.90
N LEU A 85 -29.23 -0.69 11.05
CA LEU A 85 -30.01 -1.42 10.06
C LEU A 85 -30.01 -0.71 8.68
N ASP A 86 -30.04 0.60 8.68
CA ASP A 86 -30.10 1.40 7.45
C ASP A 86 -28.81 1.26 6.65
N THR A 87 -27.66 1.26 7.31
CA THR A 87 -26.37 1.00 6.65
C THR A 87 -26.29 -0.45 6.15
N ALA A 88 -26.71 -1.43 6.96
CA ALA A 88 -26.75 -2.82 6.51
C ALA A 88 -27.64 -3.00 5.27
N ARG A 89 -28.81 -2.38 5.24
CA ARG A 89 -29.72 -2.39 4.09
C ARG A 89 -29.10 -1.69 2.86
N LYS A 90 -28.48 -0.53 3.07
CA LYS A 90 -27.82 0.23 2.01
C LYS A 90 -26.78 -0.62 1.28
N TYR A 91 -25.95 -1.36 2.04
CA TYR A 91 -24.91 -2.20 1.48
C TYR A 91 -25.39 -3.61 1.09
N GLY A 92 -26.64 -3.94 1.34
CA GLY A 92 -27.21 -5.26 1.08
C GLY A 92 -26.66 -6.37 1.98
N VAL A 93 -26.04 -5.96 3.10
CA VAL A 93 -25.49 -6.92 4.07
C VAL A 93 -26.61 -7.61 4.84
N THR A 94 -26.51 -8.92 4.95
CA THR A 94 -27.49 -9.75 5.66
C THR A 94 -26.85 -10.48 6.82
N VAL A 95 -27.64 -10.74 7.85
CA VAL A 95 -27.21 -11.40 9.08
C VAL A 95 -28.03 -12.67 9.29
N GLN A 96 -27.35 -13.81 9.40
CA GLN A 96 -27.97 -15.10 9.69
C GLN A 96 -27.27 -15.72 10.89
N ALA A 97 -27.98 -15.90 12.01
CA ALA A 97 -27.43 -16.44 13.25
C ALA A 97 -26.07 -15.78 13.59
N ASN A 98 -24.98 -16.53 13.44
CA ASN A 98 -23.61 -16.08 13.72
C ASN A 98 -22.83 -15.75 12.44
N LYS A 99 -23.50 -15.39 11.34
CA LYS A 99 -22.87 -15.07 10.04
C LYS A 99 -23.29 -13.70 9.57
N HIS A 100 -22.31 -12.93 9.09
CA HIS A 100 -22.52 -11.72 8.30
C HIS A 100 -22.18 -12.04 6.85
N ILE A 101 -23.09 -11.69 5.92
CA ILE A 101 -22.98 -12.01 4.51
C ILE A 101 -22.86 -10.70 3.75
N TYR A 102 -21.73 -10.50 3.08
CA TYR A 102 -21.36 -9.31 2.32
C TYR A 102 -21.48 -9.61 0.83
N PRO A 103 -22.45 -9.01 0.10
CA PRO A 103 -22.65 -9.28 -1.32
C PRO A 103 -21.64 -8.53 -2.17
N TYR A 104 -21.19 -9.18 -3.25
CA TYR A 104 -20.30 -8.61 -4.25
C TYR A 104 -20.96 -8.67 -5.62
N PHE A 105 -20.81 -7.60 -6.37
CA PHE A 105 -21.42 -7.40 -7.68
C PHE A 105 -20.33 -7.21 -8.73
N ASP A 106 -20.60 -7.63 -9.96
CA ASP A 106 -19.74 -7.39 -11.11
C ASP A 106 -20.01 -6.00 -11.74
N LYS A 107 -19.33 -5.72 -12.85
CA LYS A 107 -19.50 -4.46 -13.61
C LYS A 107 -20.89 -4.24 -14.17
N ASP A 108 -21.66 -5.30 -14.35
CA ASP A 108 -23.02 -5.28 -14.88
C ASP A 108 -24.06 -5.25 -13.75
N ASN A 109 -23.62 -5.04 -12.51
CA ASN A 109 -24.43 -5.09 -11.27
C ASN A 109 -25.12 -6.44 -11.03
N CYS A 110 -24.58 -7.54 -11.56
CA CYS A 110 -25.02 -8.87 -11.23
C CYS A 110 -24.38 -9.32 -9.90
N HIS A 111 -25.16 -9.91 -9.00
CA HIS A 111 -24.68 -10.48 -7.76
C HIS A 111 -23.89 -11.77 -8.06
N VAL A 112 -22.56 -11.74 -7.91
CA VAL A 112 -21.66 -12.82 -8.34
C VAL A 112 -21.03 -13.59 -7.20
N ALA A 113 -20.94 -12.98 -6.01
CA ALA A 113 -20.34 -13.62 -4.85
C ALA A 113 -20.88 -13.07 -3.54
N ASN A 114 -20.72 -13.86 -2.49
CA ASN A 114 -20.80 -13.43 -1.10
C ASN A 114 -19.47 -13.69 -0.41
N LYS A 115 -19.01 -12.75 0.39
CA LYS A 115 -18.00 -13.01 1.42
C LYS A 115 -18.74 -13.19 2.74
N VAL A 116 -18.55 -14.33 3.37
CA VAL A 116 -19.27 -14.69 4.60
C VAL A 116 -18.29 -14.67 5.76
N ARG A 117 -18.59 -13.87 6.76
CA ARG A 117 -17.88 -13.83 8.03
C ARG A 117 -18.68 -14.58 9.07
N GLN A 118 -18.15 -15.67 9.57
CA GLN A 118 -18.64 -16.33 10.75
C GLN A 118 -18.07 -15.63 11.99
N THR A 119 -18.92 -15.36 12.97
CA THR A 119 -18.51 -14.60 14.18
C THR A 119 -17.96 -15.47 15.28
N ASN A 120 -18.45 -16.71 15.42
CA ASN A 120 -18.00 -17.65 16.45
C ASN A 120 -18.00 -19.11 15.94
N PRO A 121 -16.84 -19.78 15.77
CA PRO A 121 -15.51 -19.18 15.76
C PRO A 121 -15.33 -18.22 14.57
N LYS A 122 -14.43 -17.23 14.71
CA LYS A 122 -14.17 -16.27 13.63
C LYS A 122 -13.54 -16.97 12.43
N ASN A 123 -14.27 -17.00 11.32
CA ASN A 123 -13.81 -17.58 10.06
C ASN A 123 -14.37 -16.78 8.88
N PHE A 124 -13.71 -16.88 7.72
CA PHE A 124 -14.16 -16.28 6.48
C PHE A 124 -14.19 -17.33 5.39
N PHE A 125 -15.23 -17.32 4.59
CA PHE A 125 -15.32 -18.11 3.36
C PHE A 125 -16.06 -17.32 2.29
N THR A 126 -15.96 -17.78 1.05
CA THR A 126 -16.55 -17.11 -0.11
C THR A 126 -17.53 -18.07 -0.78
N GLU A 127 -18.68 -17.56 -1.18
CA GLU A 127 -19.64 -18.21 -2.06
C GLU A 127 -19.59 -17.52 -3.42
N GLY A 128 -19.66 -18.26 -4.51
CA GLY A 128 -19.61 -17.71 -5.87
C GLY A 128 -18.21 -17.27 -6.32
N ASP A 129 -18.15 -16.40 -7.32
CA ASP A 129 -16.90 -15.91 -7.92
C ASP A 129 -16.53 -14.50 -7.42
N LEU A 130 -15.78 -14.44 -6.31
CA LEU A 130 -15.30 -13.17 -5.78
C LEU A 130 -14.29 -12.48 -6.72
N GLN A 131 -13.65 -13.21 -7.64
CA GLN A 131 -12.66 -12.60 -8.54
C GLN A 131 -13.31 -11.70 -9.59
N SER A 132 -14.50 -12.05 -10.08
CA SER A 132 -15.29 -11.22 -11.00
C SER A 132 -15.91 -10.01 -10.30
N GLY A 133 -16.12 -10.08 -8.98
CA GLY A 133 -16.69 -8.98 -8.20
C GLY A 133 -15.80 -7.72 -8.19
N GLN A 134 -16.45 -6.57 -8.12
CA GLN A 134 -15.83 -5.26 -7.92
C GLN A 134 -15.45 -5.03 -6.45
N LEU A 135 -15.09 -3.80 -6.07
CA LEU A 135 -14.91 -3.42 -4.66
C LEU A 135 -16.25 -3.56 -3.91
N PHE A 136 -16.20 -3.91 -2.65
CA PHE A 136 -17.41 -3.97 -1.83
C PHE A 136 -18.09 -2.60 -1.75
N GLY A 137 -19.36 -2.55 -2.03
CA GLY A 137 -20.16 -1.32 -2.04
C GLY A 137 -20.01 -0.47 -3.30
N GLN A 138 -19.20 -0.86 -4.29
CA GLN A 138 -18.95 -0.07 -5.49
C GLN A 138 -20.24 0.19 -6.28
N GLN A 139 -21.14 -0.79 -6.38
CA GLN A 139 -22.42 -0.68 -7.07
C GLN A 139 -23.37 0.39 -6.50
N LEU A 140 -23.10 0.86 -5.29
CA LEU A 140 -23.96 1.85 -4.60
C LEU A 140 -23.67 3.29 -5.01
N PHE A 141 -22.50 3.53 -5.59
CA PHE A 141 -22.00 4.88 -5.84
C PHE A 141 -21.55 5.03 -7.29
N ASN A 142 -22.29 5.79 -8.06
CA ASN A 142 -21.95 6.03 -9.45
C ASN A 142 -20.60 6.76 -9.59
N PRO A 143 -19.84 6.50 -10.65
CA PRO A 143 -18.66 7.29 -10.99
C PRO A 143 -18.98 8.79 -10.99
N LYS A 144 -18.07 9.62 -10.45
CA LYS A 144 -18.22 11.08 -10.36
C LYS A 144 -19.39 11.60 -9.50
N SER A 145 -20.07 10.73 -8.75
CA SER A 145 -21.21 11.12 -7.91
C SER A 145 -20.84 12.00 -6.73
N ALA A 146 -19.57 12.05 -6.33
CA ALA A 146 -19.07 12.86 -5.24
C ALA A 146 -17.63 13.35 -5.50
N LYS A 147 -17.20 14.34 -4.71
CA LYS A 147 -15.81 14.82 -4.75
C LYS A 147 -14.83 13.84 -4.12
N TYR A 148 -15.25 13.15 -3.08
CA TYR A 148 -14.44 12.22 -2.29
C TYR A 148 -15.03 10.81 -2.34
N ILE A 149 -14.18 9.80 -2.43
CA ILE A 149 -14.50 8.40 -2.16
C ILE A 149 -13.53 7.89 -1.10
N THR A 150 -14.04 7.13 -0.13
CA THR A 150 -13.19 6.47 0.86
C THR A 150 -12.99 5.00 0.49
N LEU A 151 -11.75 4.57 0.52
CA LEU A 151 -11.33 3.19 0.31
C LEU A 151 -10.85 2.61 1.62
N CYS A 152 -11.53 1.58 2.12
CA CYS A 152 -11.25 0.87 3.37
C CYS A 152 -10.65 -0.51 3.11
N GLU A 153 -10.07 -1.11 4.15
CA GLU A 153 -9.52 -2.45 4.06
C GLU A 153 -10.62 -3.52 4.16
N GLY A 154 -11.56 -3.37 5.08
CA GLY A 154 -12.63 -4.31 5.36
C GLY A 154 -14.03 -3.78 5.06
N GLU A 155 -14.99 -4.71 4.91
CA GLU A 155 -16.40 -4.39 4.65
C GLU A 155 -17.03 -3.65 5.83
N ILE A 156 -16.70 -4.08 7.06
CA ILE A 156 -17.14 -3.42 8.30
C ILE A 156 -16.63 -1.98 8.35
N ASP A 157 -15.38 -1.76 7.97
CA ASP A 157 -14.77 -0.43 8.01
C ASP A 157 -15.39 0.51 7.00
N ALA A 158 -15.69 0.03 5.78
CA ALA A 158 -16.39 0.82 4.77
C ALA A 158 -17.78 1.27 5.26
N MET A 159 -18.53 0.37 5.88
CA MET A 159 -19.82 0.70 6.47
C MET A 159 -19.70 1.64 7.67
N SER A 160 -18.68 1.44 8.51
CA SER A 160 -18.41 2.31 9.66
C SER A 160 -18.04 3.73 9.23
N VAL A 161 -17.15 3.87 8.23
CA VAL A 161 -16.82 5.18 7.66
C VAL A 161 -18.04 5.85 7.04
N TYR A 162 -18.89 5.09 6.34
CA TYR A 162 -20.13 5.61 5.78
C TYR A 162 -21.01 6.23 6.88
N GLU A 163 -21.25 5.54 8.00
CA GLU A 163 -22.01 6.08 9.13
C GLU A 163 -21.30 7.26 9.80
N LEU A 164 -20.02 7.13 10.10
CA LEU A 164 -19.23 8.16 10.77
C LEU A 164 -19.20 9.46 9.98
N THR A 165 -19.21 9.40 8.63
CA THR A 165 -19.25 10.56 7.75
C THR A 165 -20.67 11.06 7.43
N GLY A 166 -21.67 10.57 8.18
CA GLY A 166 -23.07 11.03 8.06
C GLY A 166 -23.80 10.44 6.87
N SER A 167 -23.37 9.30 6.35
CA SER A 167 -24.00 8.60 5.22
C SER A 167 -24.03 9.43 3.92
N MET A 168 -23.09 10.38 3.79
CA MET A 168 -23.05 11.32 2.66
C MET A 168 -21.99 10.98 1.61
N TYR A 169 -20.88 10.37 2.03
CA TYR A 169 -19.74 10.14 1.14
C TYR A 169 -19.64 8.68 0.71
N PRO A 170 -19.31 8.40 -0.57
CA PRO A 170 -19.02 7.06 -1.04
C PRO A 170 -17.93 6.38 -0.22
N CYS A 171 -18.23 5.15 0.25
CA CYS A 171 -17.27 4.33 0.99
C CYS A 171 -17.29 2.92 0.41
N VAL A 172 -16.14 2.41 0.04
CA VAL A 172 -15.94 1.09 -0.54
C VAL A 172 -14.79 0.37 0.17
N SER A 173 -14.74 -0.95 0.08
CA SER A 173 -13.56 -1.68 0.57
C SER A 173 -12.96 -2.61 -0.46
N ILE A 174 -11.68 -2.93 -0.27
CA ILE A 174 -10.99 -3.98 -1.03
C ILE A 174 -11.53 -5.36 -0.62
N LYS A 175 -11.30 -6.36 -1.49
CA LYS A 175 -11.84 -7.72 -1.31
C LYS A 175 -10.94 -8.61 -0.48
N THR A 176 -9.63 -8.43 -0.59
CA THR A 176 -8.63 -9.43 -0.20
C THR A 176 -7.73 -8.98 0.96
N GLY A 177 -8.10 -7.87 1.65
CA GLY A 177 -7.28 -7.29 2.72
C GLY A 177 -5.97 -6.67 2.23
N ALA A 178 -5.12 -6.20 3.15
CA ALA A 178 -3.90 -5.46 2.86
C ALA A 178 -2.99 -6.12 1.81
N GLY A 179 -2.83 -7.45 1.85
CA GLY A 179 -1.96 -8.19 0.92
C GLY A 179 -2.40 -8.15 -0.55
N GLY A 180 -3.70 -8.00 -0.81
CA GLY A 180 -4.26 -7.91 -2.16
C GLY A 180 -4.67 -6.51 -2.60
N ALA A 181 -4.49 -5.51 -1.75
CA ALA A 181 -5.00 -4.15 -1.94
C ALA A 181 -4.60 -3.53 -3.28
N VAL A 182 -3.34 -3.61 -3.65
CA VAL A 182 -2.82 -3.06 -4.92
C VAL A 182 -3.50 -3.71 -6.13
N ARG A 183 -3.68 -5.03 -6.11
CA ARG A 183 -4.34 -5.77 -7.19
C ARG A 183 -5.81 -5.37 -7.33
N ASP A 184 -6.52 -5.31 -6.22
CA ASP A 184 -7.94 -4.96 -6.20
C ASP A 184 -8.16 -3.51 -6.66
N CYS A 185 -7.28 -2.58 -6.24
CA CYS A 185 -7.32 -1.18 -6.68
C CYS A 185 -6.96 -1.02 -8.16
N LYS A 186 -5.96 -1.73 -8.67
CA LYS A 186 -5.61 -1.69 -10.11
C LYS A 186 -6.76 -2.14 -11.00
N LYS A 187 -7.50 -3.19 -10.61
CA LYS A 187 -8.67 -3.66 -11.35
C LYS A 187 -9.81 -2.64 -11.41
N ASN A 188 -9.91 -1.77 -10.40
CA ASN A 188 -10.97 -0.77 -10.26
C ASN A 188 -10.43 0.67 -10.36
N LEU A 189 -9.24 0.85 -10.96
CA LEU A 189 -8.52 2.13 -10.95
C LEU A 189 -9.31 3.21 -11.72
N GLU A 190 -9.94 2.87 -12.83
CA GLU A 190 -10.76 3.80 -13.60
C GLU A 190 -11.93 4.34 -12.77
N TYR A 191 -12.63 3.45 -12.04
CA TYR A 191 -13.69 3.84 -11.13
C TYR A 191 -13.19 4.76 -10.02
N LEU A 192 -12.13 4.38 -9.32
CA LEU A 192 -11.54 5.20 -8.24
C LEU A 192 -11.04 6.55 -8.78
N ASN A 193 -10.47 6.55 -9.98
CA ASN A 193 -10.01 7.77 -10.66
C ASN A 193 -11.13 8.70 -11.11
N SER A 194 -12.37 8.22 -11.17
CA SER A 194 -13.52 9.07 -11.49
C SER A 194 -13.83 10.12 -10.41
N PHE A 195 -13.39 9.89 -9.18
CA PHE A 195 -13.55 10.84 -8.07
C PHE A 195 -12.37 11.82 -8.03
N LYS A 196 -12.60 13.04 -7.51
CA LYS A 196 -11.55 14.05 -7.41
C LYS A 196 -10.46 13.67 -6.41
N ASN A 197 -10.85 13.06 -5.29
CA ASN A 197 -9.93 12.61 -4.25
C ASN A 197 -10.31 11.19 -3.79
N VAL A 198 -9.31 10.36 -3.56
CA VAL A 198 -9.44 9.03 -2.96
C VAL A 198 -8.87 9.09 -1.55
N ILE A 199 -9.72 8.89 -0.55
CA ILE A 199 -9.32 8.87 0.85
C ILE A 199 -9.05 7.41 1.22
N ILE A 200 -7.80 7.08 1.52
CA ILE A 200 -7.39 5.73 1.93
C ILE A 200 -7.46 5.65 3.45
N CYS A 201 -8.30 4.74 3.95
CA CYS A 201 -8.56 4.52 5.37
C CYS A 201 -8.44 3.04 5.69
N PHE A 202 -7.20 2.54 5.77
CA PHE A 202 -6.87 1.16 6.12
C PHE A 202 -6.55 1.05 7.61
N ASP A 203 -6.44 -0.18 8.10
CA ASP A 203 -6.13 -0.46 9.49
C ASP A 203 -4.81 0.20 9.93
N ASN A 204 -4.77 0.69 11.16
CA ASN A 204 -3.61 1.36 11.74
C ASN A 204 -2.59 0.35 12.29
N ASP A 205 -2.27 -0.68 11.50
CA ASP A 205 -1.18 -1.61 11.76
C ASP A 205 -0.09 -1.51 10.67
N ASP A 206 1.00 -2.27 10.81
CA ASP A 206 2.11 -2.22 9.87
C ASP A 206 1.72 -2.69 8.46
N ALA A 207 0.81 -3.65 8.34
CA ALA A 207 0.33 -4.16 7.07
C ALA A 207 -0.56 -3.12 6.36
N GLY A 208 -1.52 -2.54 7.09
CA GLY A 208 -2.41 -1.50 6.58
C GLY A 208 -1.66 -0.23 6.17
N ARG A 209 -0.69 0.24 6.98
CA ARG A 209 0.15 1.40 6.64
C ARG A 209 0.97 1.17 5.36
N LYS A 210 1.61 -0.01 5.22
CA LYS A 210 2.36 -0.35 4.00
C LYS A 210 1.46 -0.49 2.78
N ALA A 211 0.28 -1.09 2.95
CA ALA A 211 -0.69 -1.22 1.88
C ALA A 211 -1.25 0.15 1.45
N SER A 212 -1.56 1.04 2.40
CA SER A 212 -2.00 2.41 2.13
C SER A 212 -1.02 3.18 1.26
N ALA A 213 0.27 3.13 1.58
CA ALA A 213 1.32 3.78 0.79
C ALA A 213 1.39 3.22 -0.63
N LYS A 214 1.43 1.88 -0.79
CA LYS A 214 1.48 1.23 -2.11
C LYS A 214 0.23 1.48 -2.96
N VAL A 215 -0.94 1.56 -2.33
CA VAL A 215 -2.18 1.91 -3.04
C VAL A 215 -2.18 3.37 -3.44
N ALA A 216 -1.68 4.27 -2.58
CA ALA A 216 -1.58 5.69 -2.90
C ALA A 216 -0.68 5.97 -4.11
N GLU A 217 0.38 5.18 -4.31
CA GLU A 217 1.27 5.26 -5.48
C GLU A 217 0.59 4.96 -6.83
N LEU A 218 -0.60 4.36 -6.82
CA LEU A 218 -1.37 4.11 -8.04
C LEU A 218 -2.04 5.36 -8.61
N PHE A 219 -2.12 6.42 -7.83
CA PHE A 219 -2.83 7.65 -8.17
C PHE A 219 -1.85 8.77 -8.52
N GLU A 220 -2.34 9.73 -9.28
CA GLU A 220 -1.62 10.97 -9.52
C GLU A 220 -1.29 11.70 -8.20
N PRO A 221 -0.20 12.47 -8.15
CA PRO A 221 0.17 13.26 -6.97
C PRO A 221 -1.00 14.08 -6.43
N GLN A 222 -1.16 14.12 -5.11
CA GLN A 222 -2.20 14.83 -4.37
C GLN A 222 -3.63 14.27 -4.49
N LYS A 223 -3.89 13.29 -5.35
CA LYS A 223 -5.21 12.68 -5.51
C LYS A 223 -5.54 11.72 -4.37
N ALA A 224 -4.60 10.85 -4.02
CA ALA A 224 -4.72 9.95 -2.88
C ALA A 224 -4.34 10.67 -1.60
N LYS A 225 -5.17 10.51 -0.56
CA LYS A 225 -4.94 11.04 0.78
C LYS A 225 -5.06 9.90 1.77
N ILE A 226 -4.18 9.86 2.76
CA ILE A 226 -4.17 8.81 3.78
C ILE A 226 -4.68 9.39 5.09
N VAL A 227 -5.67 8.71 5.68
CA VAL A 227 -6.18 9.04 7.01
C VAL A 227 -5.21 8.50 8.06
N LYS A 228 -4.85 9.34 9.03
CA LYS A 228 -4.11 8.90 10.22
C LYS A 228 -5.11 8.61 11.33
N LEU A 229 -5.27 7.32 11.64
CA LEU A 229 -6.15 6.87 12.71
C LEU A 229 -5.39 6.86 14.05
N GLU A 230 -6.08 7.23 15.13
CA GLU A 230 -5.60 7.05 16.51
C GLU A 230 -5.91 5.65 17.03
N PHE A 231 -7.06 5.09 16.65
CA PHE A 231 -7.48 3.74 16.96
C PHE A 231 -7.08 2.77 15.84
N LYS A 232 -7.31 1.48 16.07
CA LYS A 232 -6.91 0.43 15.15
C LYS A 232 -7.60 0.53 13.78
N ASP A 233 -8.91 0.71 13.79
CA ASP A 233 -9.74 0.71 12.59
C ASP A 233 -10.94 1.68 12.74
N PRO A 234 -11.65 2.03 11.66
CA PRO A 234 -12.81 2.91 11.71
C PRO A 234 -13.96 2.37 12.56
N ASN A 235 -14.12 1.05 12.64
CA ASN A 235 -15.19 0.45 13.43
C ASN A 235 -15.00 0.70 14.94
N GLU A 236 -13.77 0.80 15.40
CA GLU A 236 -13.49 1.12 16.80
C GLU A 236 -13.98 2.52 17.16
N TYR A 237 -13.81 3.52 16.29
CA TYR A 237 -14.39 4.86 16.50
C TYR A 237 -15.91 4.83 16.61
N LEU A 238 -16.58 4.02 15.78
CA LEU A 238 -18.02 3.89 15.79
C LEU A 238 -18.51 3.29 17.12
N ASN A 239 -17.88 2.19 17.56
CA ASN A 239 -18.21 1.51 18.82
C ASN A 239 -17.95 2.38 20.06
N LEU A 240 -16.95 3.25 20.01
CA LEU A 240 -16.62 4.18 21.10
C LEU A 240 -17.43 5.48 21.05
N GLY A 241 -18.29 5.67 20.05
CA GLY A 241 -19.06 6.91 19.87
C GLY A 241 -18.20 8.13 19.49
N LYS A 242 -16.99 7.91 18.96
CA LYS A 242 -16.01 8.97 18.64
C LYS A 242 -16.13 9.46 17.18
N ARG A 243 -17.35 9.80 16.81
CA ARG A 243 -17.65 10.27 15.45
C ARG A 243 -16.92 11.58 15.10
N GLU A 244 -16.85 12.52 16.04
CA GLU A 244 -16.19 13.81 15.78
C GLU A 244 -14.70 13.67 15.58
N ASP A 245 -14.04 12.83 16.39
CA ASP A 245 -12.60 12.56 16.28
C ASP A 245 -12.28 11.90 14.93
N PHE A 246 -13.08 10.90 14.52
CA PHE A 246 -12.95 10.31 13.19
C PHE A 246 -13.15 11.32 12.08
N THR A 247 -14.21 12.12 12.15
CA THR A 247 -14.53 13.13 11.13
C THR A 247 -13.40 14.16 10.99
N ARG A 248 -12.80 14.56 12.12
CA ARG A 248 -11.62 15.44 12.12
C ARG A 248 -10.42 14.76 11.45
N ALA A 249 -10.13 13.51 11.78
CA ALA A 249 -9.05 12.74 11.14
C ALA A 249 -9.28 12.58 9.63
N TRP A 250 -10.51 12.29 9.22
CA TRP A 250 -10.89 12.12 7.83
C TRP A 250 -10.72 13.42 7.01
N TRP A 251 -11.13 14.57 7.55
CA TRP A 251 -10.95 15.86 6.89
C TRP A 251 -9.49 16.33 6.87
N SER A 252 -8.70 15.93 7.86
CA SER A 252 -7.27 16.23 7.93
C SER A 252 -6.39 15.24 7.16
N ALA A 253 -7.00 14.29 6.42
CA ALA A 253 -6.26 13.34 5.62
C ALA A 253 -5.25 14.04 4.69
N ALA A 254 -3.97 13.69 4.88
CA ALA A 254 -2.88 14.33 4.14
C ALA A 254 -2.70 13.70 2.76
N PRO A 255 -2.43 14.49 1.71
CA PRO A 255 -2.01 13.95 0.43
C PRO A 255 -0.79 13.05 0.59
N TYR A 256 -0.83 11.89 -0.06
CA TYR A 256 0.34 11.02 -0.09
C TYR A 256 1.43 11.66 -0.96
N THR A 257 2.61 11.75 -0.39
CA THR A 257 3.81 12.20 -1.08
C THR A 257 4.82 11.07 -1.05
N PRO A 258 5.24 10.51 -2.20
CA PRO A 258 6.26 9.48 -2.24
C PRO A 258 7.57 9.94 -1.60
N ALA A 259 8.34 9.00 -1.05
CA ALA A 259 9.65 9.30 -0.48
C ALA A 259 10.56 9.97 -1.54
N GLY A 260 11.20 11.07 -1.16
CA GLY A 260 12.06 11.84 -2.05
C GLY A 260 11.37 12.98 -2.82
N ILE A 261 10.03 13.08 -2.77
CA ILE A 261 9.31 14.26 -3.27
C ILE A 261 8.97 15.16 -2.09
N ILE A 262 9.48 16.37 -2.07
CA ILE A 262 9.24 17.35 -1.02
C ILE A 262 8.38 18.48 -1.62
N ASN A 263 7.30 18.83 -0.95
CA ASN A 263 6.50 19.99 -1.34
C ASN A 263 7.25 21.26 -0.98
N LEU A 264 7.42 22.16 -1.94
CA LEU A 264 8.15 23.42 -1.75
C LEU A 264 7.57 24.26 -0.60
N ARG A 265 6.26 24.18 -0.37
CA ARG A 265 5.60 24.88 0.76
C ARG A 265 6.11 24.37 2.12
N ASP A 266 6.41 23.07 2.24
CA ASP A 266 6.82 22.46 3.51
C ASP A 266 8.29 22.76 3.86
N ILE A 267 9.09 23.16 2.88
CA ILE A 267 10.49 23.57 3.05
C ILE A 267 10.67 25.07 2.96
N GLY A 268 9.59 25.83 2.69
CA GLY A 268 9.66 27.28 2.50
C GLY A 268 10.34 28.01 3.67
N SER A 269 10.05 27.63 4.91
CA SER A 269 10.74 28.17 6.10
C SER A 269 12.22 27.79 6.13
N LYS A 270 12.57 26.57 5.75
CA LYS A 270 13.97 26.08 5.74
C LYS A 270 14.80 26.72 4.64
N LEU A 271 14.18 27.20 3.55
CA LEU A 271 14.89 27.91 2.49
C LEU A 271 15.38 29.31 2.92
N TYR A 272 14.81 29.85 4.00
CA TYR A 272 15.21 31.13 4.60
C TYR A 272 16.05 30.93 5.86
N GLU A 273 16.25 29.70 6.34
CA GLU A 273 17.22 29.40 7.37
C GLU A 273 18.60 29.52 6.69
N GLU A 274 19.35 30.56 7.06
CA GLU A 274 20.74 30.68 6.65
C GLU A 274 21.53 29.55 7.32
N ASP A 275 21.88 28.51 6.56
CA ASP A 275 22.90 27.57 7.00
C ASP A 275 24.21 28.35 7.08
N PHE A 276 24.61 28.72 8.28
CA PHE A 276 25.94 29.26 8.53
C PHE A 276 26.96 28.14 8.28
N CYS A 277 27.40 28.06 7.03
CA CYS A 277 28.54 27.22 6.69
C CYS A 277 29.80 28.00 7.07
N ASP A 278 30.74 27.35 7.76
CA ASP A 278 32.07 27.91 7.98
C ASP A 278 32.66 28.27 6.62
N THR A 279 32.89 29.57 6.42
CA THR A 279 33.35 30.10 5.15
C THR A 279 34.78 30.63 5.36
N CYS A 280 35.73 30.14 4.57
CA CYS A 280 37.09 30.70 4.48
C CYS A 280 37.20 31.53 3.20
N LEU A 281 37.60 32.79 3.31
CA LEU A 281 37.78 33.64 2.16
C LEU A 281 39.01 33.21 1.34
N TYR A 282 38.98 33.43 0.04
CA TYR A 282 40.16 33.30 -0.80
C TYR A 282 41.15 34.42 -0.53
N PRO A 283 42.45 34.21 -0.74
CA PRO A 283 43.45 35.29 -0.65
C PRO A 283 43.30 36.37 -1.75
N TRP A 284 42.42 36.14 -2.70
CA TRP A 284 42.16 37.03 -3.82
C TRP A 284 40.76 37.62 -3.78
N GLU A 285 40.66 38.93 -3.59
CA GLU A 285 39.41 39.65 -3.38
C GLU A 285 38.43 39.46 -4.54
N GLY A 286 38.91 39.49 -5.79
CA GLY A 286 38.06 39.28 -6.96
C GLY A 286 37.48 37.88 -7.11
N LEU A 287 37.97 36.87 -6.39
CA LEU A 287 37.31 35.56 -6.27
C LEU A 287 36.22 35.58 -5.18
N ASN A 288 36.47 36.29 -4.09
CA ASN A 288 35.47 36.44 -3.04
C ASN A 288 34.22 37.16 -3.50
N ASP A 289 34.37 38.18 -4.34
CA ASP A 289 33.26 38.92 -4.95
C ASP A 289 32.34 38.02 -5.82
N LYS A 290 32.93 36.95 -6.40
CA LYS A 290 32.21 36.06 -7.31
C LYS A 290 31.75 34.75 -6.67
N LEU A 291 32.51 34.24 -5.72
CA LEU A 291 32.31 32.91 -5.15
C LEU A 291 31.93 32.93 -3.67
N TYR A 292 31.99 34.10 -3.03
CA TYR A 292 31.65 34.30 -1.61
C TYR A 292 32.48 33.45 -0.64
N GLY A 293 33.73 33.11 -1.01
CA GLY A 293 34.63 32.26 -0.23
C GLY A 293 34.47 30.76 -0.52
N MET A 294 35.20 29.96 0.25
CA MET A 294 35.17 28.48 0.23
C MET A 294 34.33 27.99 1.40
N ARG A 295 33.41 27.08 1.16
CA ARG A 295 32.51 26.54 2.19
C ARG A 295 32.78 25.07 2.40
N THR A 296 32.52 24.59 3.62
CA THR A 296 32.57 23.16 3.92
C THR A 296 31.56 22.38 3.08
N GLY A 297 31.96 21.21 2.56
CA GLY A 297 31.13 20.38 1.69
C GLY A 297 31.18 20.71 0.19
N GLU A 298 31.87 21.79 -0.22
CA GLU A 298 32.08 22.17 -1.61
C GLU A 298 33.34 21.54 -2.22
N LEU A 299 33.27 21.15 -3.48
CA LEU A 299 34.42 20.75 -4.30
C LEU A 299 34.82 21.90 -5.22
N VAL A 300 35.95 22.51 -4.93
CA VAL A 300 36.52 23.59 -5.77
C VAL A 300 37.60 23.00 -6.68
N THR A 301 37.47 23.18 -8.00
CA THR A 301 38.41 22.67 -8.99
C THR A 301 39.09 23.81 -9.74
N PHE A 302 40.43 23.89 -9.66
CA PHE A 302 41.25 24.80 -10.44
C PHE A 302 41.80 24.12 -11.70
N THR A 303 41.48 24.66 -12.87
CA THR A 303 41.93 24.12 -14.15
C THR A 303 42.74 25.17 -14.91
N SER A 304 43.86 24.77 -15.50
CA SER A 304 44.65 25.58 -16.44
C SER A 304 45.59 24.70 -17.28
N GLY A 305 46.21 25.25 -18.30
CA GLY A 305 47.22 24.56 -19.07
C GLY A 305 48.42 24.10 -18.23
N SER A 306 49.24 23.22 -18.81
CA SER A 306 50.50 22.77 -18.17
C SER A 306 51.46 23.95 -18.02
N GLY A 307 52.13 24.04 -16.87
CA GLY A 307 53.10 25.12 -16.60
C GLY A 307 52.49 26.47 -16.21
N MET A 308 51.18 26.61 -16.14
CA MET A 308 50.49 27.89 -15.88
C MET A 308 50.35 28.25 -14.38
N GLY A 309 51.10 27.61 -13.50
CA GLY A 309 51.17 27.99 -12.09
C GLY A 309 50.07 27.39 -11.14
N LYS A 310 49.36 26.34 -11.57
CA LYS A 310 48.36 25.66 -10.71
C LYS A 310 48.85 25.29 -9.30
N SER A 311 50.07 24.72 -9.26
CA SER A 311 50.68 24.33 -7.98
C SER A 311 51.03 25.51 -7.08
N SER A 312 51.34 26.67 -7.69
CA SER A 312 51.62 27.94 -6.98
C SER A 312 50.34 28.49 -6.36
N ILE A 313 49.23 28.49 -7.11
CA ILE A 313 47.90 28.90 -6.61
C ILE A 313 47.45 28.00 -5.44
N ILE A 314 47.58 26.68 -5.56
CA ILE A 314 47.22 25.75 -4.49
C ILE A 314 48.07 25.98 -3.25
N ARG A 315 49.38 26.23 -3.40
CA ARG A 315 50.28 26.51 -2.28
C ARG A 315 49.92 27.82 -1.55
N GLU A 316 49.60 28.86 -2.31
CA GLU A 316 49.16 30.16 -1.76
C GLU A 316 47.85 30.00 -0.98
N LEU A 317 46.89 29.25 -1.57
CA LEU A 317 45.59 28.94 -0.94
C LEU A 317 45.80 28.17 0.38
N MET A 318 46.61 27.10 0.39
CA MET A 318 46.90 26.33 1.59
C MET A 318 47.53 27.20 2.67
N HIS A 319 48.49 28.06 2.35
CA HIS A 319 49.11 28.96 3.30
C HIS A 319 48.09 29.97 3.87
N HIS A 320 47.20 30.48 3.04
CA HIS A 320 46.14 31.39 3.49
C HIS A 320 45.16 30.70 4.45
N ILE A 321 44.69 29.49 4.12
CA ILE A 321 43.77 28.71 4.96
C ILE A 321 44.41 28.45 6.33
N LEU A 322 45.68 27.98 6.38
CA LEU A 322 46.37 27.70 7.62
C LEU A 322 46.50 28.94 8.52
N LYS A 323 46.69 30.14 7.93
CA LYS A 323 46.72 31.39 8.71
C LYS A 323 45.33 31.86 9.18
N SER A 324 44.26 31.49 8.47
CA SER A 324 42.90 31.92 8.76
C SER A 324 42.24 31.02 9.84
N THR A 325 42.82 29.86 10.11
CA THR A 325 42.28 28.88 11.07
C THR A 325 43.00 28.86 12.43
N GLU A 326 44.02 29.72 12.60
CA GLU A 326 44.62 30.07 13.91
C GLU A 326 43.86 31.24 14.55
#